data_99f9b6ceeedb2c680f507e727725e7bf
#
_entry.id   99f9b6ceeedb2c680f507e727725e7bf
#
_cell.length_a   1.000
_cell.length_b   1.000
_cell.length_c   1.000
_cell.angle_alpha   90.00
_cell.angle_beta   90.00
_cell.angle_gamma   90.00
#
_symmetry.space_group_name_H-M   'P 1'
#
loop_
_entity.id
_entity.type
_entity.pdbx_description
1 polymer ?
#
loop_
_entity_poly.entity_id
_entity_poly.type
_entity_poly.pdbx_seq_one_letter_code
_entity_poly.pdbx_strand_id
1 'polypeptide(L)'
;MFVADNEFDGQLNELLLKLPTAFGDITLLDTAIKGINDEILLKALERLKELYNSLDNKESIIFDLGMVPTMKYYTGLMIKGYSDKSAQPIISGGRYDDLLPRFNKNVGAIGFCYHMNHILKAIDKQGEGNND
;
A
#
# COMPACT_ATOMS: atom_id res chain seq x y z
N MET A 1 -5.20 -2.81 23.92
CA MET A 1 -5.24 -2.48 22.48
C MET A 1 -4.73 -1.05 22.35
N PHE A 2 -3.63 -0.82 21.62
CA PHE A 2 -2.84 0.42 21.66
C PHE A 2 -3.65 1.72 21.41
N VAL A 3 -4.59 1.69 20.48
CA VAL A 3 -5.40 2.88 20.12
C VAL A 3 -6.38 3.27 21.21
N ALA A 4 -6.90 2.30 21.96
CA ALA A 4 -7.89 2.55 23.02
C ALA A 4 -7.27 3.17 24.29
N ASP A 5 -5.94 3.03 24.44
CA ASP A 5 -5.21 3.49 25.64
C ASP A 5 -4.56 4.87 25.44
N ASN A 6 -4.64 5.44 24.22
CA ASN A 6 -4.11 6.77 23.90
C ASN A 6 -5.27 7.74 23.65
N GLU A 7 -5.22 8.91 24.28
CA GLU A 7 -6.16 10.02 24.06
C GLU A 7 -5.80 10.73 22.74
N PHE A 8 -6.25 10.18 21.61
CA PHE A 8 -6.23 10.89 20.33
C PHE A 8 -7.50 11.76 20.22
N ASP A 9 -7.43 12.84 19.43
CA ASP A 9 -8.62 13.59 19.05
C ASP A 9 -9.69 12.64 18.48
N GLY A 10 -10.96 12.84 18.85
CA GLY A 10 -12.03 11.88 18.59
C GLY A 10 -12.15 11.43 17.13
N GLN A 11 -11.90 12.33 16.16
CA GLN A 11 -11.91 12.01 14.72
C GLN A 11 -10.72 11.13 14.32
N LEU A 12 -9.53 11.41 14.85
CA LEU A 12 -8.33 10.62 14.59
C LEU A 12 -8.45 9.21 15.18
N ASN A 13 -9.03 9.12 16.38
CA ASN A 13 -9.26 7.83 17.03
C ASN A 13 -10.22 6.94 16.22
N GLU A 14 -11.31 7.51 15.72
CA GLU A 14 -12.26 6.80 14.86
C GLU A 14 -11.60 6.32 13.54
N LEU A 15 -10.78 7.17 12.93
CA LEU A 15 -10.02 6.82 11.74
C LEU A 15 -9.06 5.66 11.99
N LEU A 16 -8.25 5.74 13.06
CA LEU A 16 -7.27 4.70 13.41
C LEU A 16 -7.94 3.35 13.70
N LEU A 17 -9.13 3.34 14.29
CA LEU A 17 -9.89 2.12 14.53
C LEU A 17 -10.43 1.50 13.23
N LYS A 18 -10.68 2.31 12.21
CA LYS A 18 -11.17 1.85 10.90
C LYS A 18 -10.04 1.43 9.94
N LEU A 19 -8.80 1.92 10.12
CA LEU A 19 -7.68 1.62 9.24
C LEU A 19 -7.46 0.12 8.96
N PRO A 20 -7.53 -0.80 9.94
CA PRO A 20 -7.33 -2.23 9.68
C PRO A 20 -8.35 -2.85 8.73
N THR A 21 -9.49 -2.21 8.54
CA THR A 21 -10.57 -2.63 7.62
C THR A 21 -10.71 -1.72 6.40
N ALA A 22 -9.87 -0.69 6.30
CA ALA A 22 -9.87 0.29 5.22
C ALA A 22 -9.17 -0.27 3.97
N PHE A 23 -9.87 -1.17 3.28
CA PHE A 23 -9.42 -1.91 2.13
C PHE A 23 -10.49 -1.88 1.03
N GLY A 24 -10.13 -1.55 -0.20
CA GLY A 24 -11.10 -1.45 -1.29
C GLY A 24 -10.59 -0.77 -2.55
N ASP A 25 -11.50 -0.49 -3.44
CA ASP A 25 -11.26 0.21 -4.71
C ASP A 25 -11.11 1.74 -4.51
N ILE A 26 -11.16 2.49 -5.61
CA ILE A 26 -11.01 3.96 -5.59
C ILE A 26 -12.08 4.67 -4.74
N THR A 27 -13.26 4.07 -4.54
CA THR A 27 -14.33 4.68 -3.74
C THR A 27 -13.95 4.78 -2.26
N LEU A 28 -13.03 3.91 -1.79
CA LEU A 28 -12.43 4.01 -0.46
C LEU A 28 -11.70 5.34 -0.28
N LEU A 29 -10.88 5.76 -1.26
CA LEU A 29 -10.16 7.03 -1.20
C LEU A 29 -11.13 8.23 -1.22
N ASP A 30 -12.16 8.18 -2.05
CA ASP A 30 -13.18 9.24 -2.13
C ASP A 30 -13.92 9.41 -0.80
N THR A 31 -14.19 8.31 -0.12
CA THR A 31 -14.84 8.31 1.20
C THR A 31 -13.90 8.82 2.28
N ALA A 32 -12.64 8.37 2.28
CA ALA A 32 -11.63 8.78 3.24
C ALA A 32 -11.32 10.29 3.12
N ILE A 33 -11.16 10.82 1.90
CA ILE A 33 -10.92 12.25 1.65
C ILE A 33 -12.04 13.12 2.23
N LYS A 34 -13.30 12.71 2.09
CA LYS A 34 -14.45 13.46 2.64
C LYS A 34 -14.52 13.46 4.17
N GLY A 35 -13.96 12.44 4.80
CA GLY A 35 -14.02 12.25 6.26
C GLY A 35 -12.82 12.78 7.03
N ILE A 36 -11.79 13.29 6.36
CA ILE A 36 -10.52 13.70 6.98
C ILE A 36 -10.35 15.22 6.92
N ASN A 37 -10.03 15.82 8.07
CA ASN A 37 -9.69 17.24 8.20
C ASN A 37 -8.18 17.48 8.37
N ASP A 38 -7.37 16.43 8.50
CA ASP A 38 -5.92 16.54 8.62
C ASP A 38 -5.29 16.77 7.23
N GLU A 39 -4.56 17.88 7.10
CA GLU A 39 -3.98 18.32 5.82
C GLU A 39 -2.91 17.37 5.28
N ILE A 40 -2.14 16.70 6.16
CA ILE A 40 -1.07 15.77 5.77
C ILE A 40 -1.71 14.50 5.22
N LEU A 41 -2.71 13.98 5.91
CA LEU A 41 -3.44 12.78 5.48
C LEU A 41 -4.22 13.06 4.19
N LEU A 42 -4.83 14.22 4.07
CA LEU A 42 -5.55 14.62 2.86
C LEU A 42 -4.63 14.64 1.64
N LYS A 43 -3.47 15.29 1.74
CA LYS A 43 -2.46 15.32 0.67
C LYS A 43 -1.97 13.91 0.28
N ALA A 44 -1.81 13.03 1.25
CA ALA A 44 -1.41 11.64 0.99
C ALA A 44 -2.47 10.88 0.19
N LEU A 45 -3.75 11.02 0.55
CA LEU A 45 -4.87 10.37 -0.16
C LEU A 45 -5.07 10.97 -1.56
N GLU A 46 -5.00 12.29 -1.71
CA GLU A 46 -5.07 12.96 -3.00
C GLU A 46 -3.95 12.49 -3.92
N ARG A 47 -2.73 12.32 -3.38
CA ARG A 47 -1.60 11.79 -4.15
C ARG A 47 -1.83 10.35 -4.63
N LEU A 48 -2.42 9.48 -3.81
CA LEU A 48 -2.82 8.13 -4.24
C LEU A 48 -3.86 8.19 -5.36
N LYS A 49 -4.82 9.10 -5.27
CA LYS A 49 -5.85 9.30 -6.29
C LYS A 49 -5.27 9.83 -7.60
N GLU A 50 -4.33 10.78 -7.56
CA GLU A 50 -3.60 11.25 -8.74
C GLU A 50 -2.85 10.11 -9.44
N LEU A 51 -2.12 9.29 -8.67
CA LEU A 51 -1.42 8.12 -9.20
C LEU A 51 -2.38 7.15 -9.87
N TYR A 52 -3.49 6.80 -9.20
CA TYR A 52 -4.51 5.94 -9.78
C TYR A 52 -5.04 6.48 -11.11
N ASN A 53 -5.30 7.80 -11.18
CA ASN A 53 -5.83 8.43 -12.38
C ASN A 53 -4.83 8.40 -13.55
N SER A 54 -3.53 8.35 -13.27
CA SER A 54 -2.45 8.29 -14.27
C SER A 54 -2.19 6.87 -14.83
N LEU A 55 -2.81 5.85 -14.26
CA LEU A 55 -2.62 4.46 -14.68
C LEU A 55 -3.64 4.06 -15.75
N ASP A 56 -3.19 3.25 -16.72
CA ASP A 56 -4.05 2.75 -17.79
C ASP A 56 -4.94 1.59 -17.30
N ASN A 57 -4.33 0.59 -16.62
CA ASN A 57 -5.03 -0.58 -16.11
C ASN A 57 -5.37 -0.40 -14.63
N LYS A 58 -6.65 -0.24 -14.32
CA LYS A 58 -7.14 0.10 -12.98
C LYS A 58 -7.92 -1.03 -12.30
N GLU A 59 -8.36 -2.02 -13.05
CA GLU A 59 -9.29 -3.06 -12.59
C GLU A 59 -8.74 -3.95 -11.47
N SER A 60 -7.40 -4.11 -11.41
CA SER A 60 -6.72 -4.94 -10.40
C SER A 60 -6.08 -4.13 -9.27
N ILE A 61 -6.42 -2.83 -9.16
CA ILE A 61 -5.85 -1.96 -8.14
C ILE A 61 -6.76 -1.91 -6.93
N ILE A 62 -6.18 -2.22 -5.77
CA ILE A 62 -6.83 -2.19 -4.48
C ILE A 62 -6.00 -1.30 -3.55
N PHE A 63 -6.69 -0.47 -2.79
CA PHE A 63 -6.09 0.38 -1.77
C PHE A 63 -6.21 -0.31 -0.41
N ASP A 64 -5.12 -0.30 0.34
CA ASP A 64 -5.04 -0.79 1.71
C ASP A 64 -4.43 0.32 2.58
N LEU A 65 -5.29 1.08 3.25
CA LEU A 65 -4.88 2.20 4.11
C LEU A 65 -4.35 1.72 5.47
N GLY A 66 -4.57 0.45 5.80
CA GLY A 66 -4.04 -0.19 7.00
C GLY A 66 -2.67 -0.85 6.81
N MET A 67 -2.08 -0.76 5.62
CA MET A 67 -0.80 -1.39 5.34
C MET A 67 0.34 -0.77 6.15
N VAL A 68 0.97 -1.57 7.02
CA VAL A 68 2.12 -1.16 7.81
C VAL A 68 3.42 -1.59 7.12
N PRO A 69 4.41 -0.69 6.95
CA PRO A 69 5.67 -1.04 6.34
C PRO A 69 6.45 -2.04 7.20
N THR A 70 6.92 -3.12 6.59
CA THR A 70 7.85 -4.06 7.21
C THR A 70 9.25 -3.44 7.35
N MET A 71 9.60 -2.54 6.44
CA MET A 71 10.89 -1.84 6.39
C MET A 71 10.70 -0.38 6.76
N LYS A 72 11.46 0.09 7.75
CA LYS A 72 11.37 1.46 8.31
C LYS A 72 11.87 2.57 7.36
N TYR A 73 12.38 2.23 6.19
CA TYR A 73 12.91 3.22 5.24
C TYR A 73 11.87 3.73 4.23
N TYR A 74 10.67 3.14 4.17
CA TYR A 74 9.60 3.67 3.32
C TYR A 74 9.10 5.01 3.87
N THR A 75 9.03 6.01 3.00
CA THR A 75 8.62 7.38 3.32
C THR A 75 7.33 7.80 2.63
N GLY A 76 6.71 6.91 1.86
CA GLY A 76 5.51 7.21 1.10
C GLY A 76 4.81 5.97 0.60
N LEU A 77 4.45 5.97 -0.68
CA LEU A 77 3.74 4.88 -1.33
C LEU A 77 4.42 3.54 -1.12
N MET A 78 3.64 2.54 -0.72
CA MET A 78 4.02 1.14 -0.72
C MET A 78 3.17 0.39 -1.74
N ILE A 79 3.77 -0.62 -2.38
CA ILE A 79 3.12 -1.45 -3.39
C ILE A 79 3.39 -2.91 -3.08
N LYS A 80 2.35 -3.73 -3.17
CA LYS A 80 2.44 -5.18 -3.20
C LYS A 80 1.63 -5.70 -4.37
N GLY A 81 2.20 -6.62 -5.15
CA GLY A 81 1.49 -7.31 -6.21
C GLY A 81 1.32 -8.77 -5.87
N TYR A 82 0.16 -9.29 -6.19
CA TYR A 82 -0.25 -10.67 -5.95
C TYR A 82 -0.61 -11.35 -7.25
N SER A 83 -0.52 -12.67 -7.29
CA SER A 83 -1.11 -13.52 -8.31
C SER A 83 -2.33 -14.23 -7.73
N ASP A 84 -3.30 -14.56 -8.56
CA ASP A 84 -4.45 -15.41 -8.20
C ASP A 84 -4.04 -16.81 -7.71
N LYS A 85 -2.81 -17.23 -8.04
CA LYS A 85 -2.23 -18.52 -7.63
C LYS A 85 -1.34 -18.45 -6.38
N SER A 86 -1.14 -17.26 -5.82
CA SER A 86 -0.26 -17.06 -4.65
C SER A 86 -0.94 -16.25 -3.55
N ALA A 87 -1.04 -16.82 -2.36
CA ALA A 87 -1.49 -16.10 -1.15
C ALA A 87 -0.44 -15.11 -0.63
N GLN A 88 0.79 -15.17 -1.14
CA GLN A 88 1.89 -14.29 -0.76
C GLN A 88 2.19 -13.30 -1.89
N PRO A 89 2.67 -12.08 -1.59
CA PRO A 89 3.04 -11.13 -2.62
C PRO A 89 4.16 -11.68 -3.49
N ILE A 90 4.03 -11.52 -4.81
CA ILE A 90 5.08 -11.88 -5.80
C ILE A 90 6.00 -10.71 -6.11
N ILE A 91 5.56 -9.49 -5.85
CA ILE A 91 6.34 -8.27 -5.93
C ILE A 91 6.01 -7.38 -4.74
N SER A 92 6.99 -6.68 -4.22
CA SER A 92 6.81 -5.62 -3.23
C SER A 92 7.80 -4.49 -3.46
N GLY A 93 7.42 -3.28 -3.07
CA GLY A 93 8.25 -2.11 -3.24
C GLY A 93 7.60 -0.86 -2.68
N GLY A 94 8.23 0.28 -2.93
CA GLY A 94 7.74 1.57 -2.48
C GLY A 94 8.73 2.70 -2.63
N ARG A 95 8.34 3.86 -2.16
CA ARG A 95 9.14 5.09 -2.16
C ARG A 95 9.92 5.22 -0.86
N TYR A 96 11.19 5.60 -0.95
CA TYR A 96 12.12 5.71 0.18
C TYR A 96 13.09 6.89 0.04
N ASP A 97 12.58 8.10 0.16
CA ASP A 97 13.33 9.33 -0.08
C ASP A 97 14.43 9.59 0.97
N ASP A 98 14.29 9.08 2.19
CA ASP A 98 15.24 9.33 3.29
C ASP A 98 16.45 8.37 3.28
N LEU A 99 16.48 7.41 2.36
CA LEU A 99 17.58 6.45 2.30
C LEU A 99 18.82 7.03 1.63
N LEU A 100 18.67 7.68 0.47
CA LEU A 100 19.77 8.19 -0.33
C LEU A 100 20.49 9.40 0.29
N PRO A 101 19.84 10.29 1.04
CA PRO A 101 20.51 11.34 1.80
C PRO A 101 21.59 10.84 2.76
N ARG A 102 21.44 9.62 3.31
CA ARG A 102 22.46 8.97 4.15
C ARG A 102 23.77 8.66 3.39
N PHE A 103 23.73 8.67 2.07
CA PHE A 103 24.85 8.50 1.15
C PHE A 103 25.21 9.80 0.43
N ASN A 104 24.89 10.96 1.01
CA ASN A 104 25.13 12.30 0.45
C ASN A 104 24.46 12.56 -0.91
N LYS A 105 23.32 11.88 -1.19
CA LYS A 105 22.54 12.08 -2.41
C LYS A 105 21.12 12.50 -2.04
N ASN A 106 20.84 13.77 -2.18
CA ASN A 106 19.50 14.33 -1.86
C ASN A 106 18.56 14.18 -3.07
N VAL A 107 18.11 12.93 -3.32
CA VAL A 107 17.15 12.59 -4.38
C VAL A 107 16.14 11.58 -3.86
N GLY A 108 14.91 11.67 -4.35
CA GLY A 108 13.88 10.67 -4.09
C GLY A 108 14.20 9.35 -4.76
N ALA A 109 13.76 8.25 -4.17
CA ALA A 109 13.98 6.92 -4.70
C ALA A 109 12.73 6.05 -4.60
N ILE A 110 12.54 5.19 -5.60
CA ILE A 110 11.52 4.15 -5.63
C ILE A 110 12.18 2.85 -6.10
N GLY A 111 11.78 1.72 -5.54
CA GLY A 111 12.31 0.42 -5.97
C GLY A 111 11.35 -0.71 -5.65
N PHE A 112 11.60 -1.83 -6.31
CA PHE A 112 10.80 -3.03 -6.19
C PHE A 112 11.69 -4.25 -6.07
N CYS A 113 11.21 -5.29 -5.38
CA CYS A 113 11.81 -6.61 -5.37
C CYS A 113 10.78 -7.66 -5.81
N TYR A 114 11.28 -8.67 -6.54
CA TYR A 114 10.51 -9.86 -6.90
C TYR A 114 10.79 -10.97 -5.90
N HIS A 115 9.73 -11.63 -5.44
CA HIS A 115 9.83 -12.78 -4.54
C HIS A 115 9.86 -14.07 -5.37
N MET A 116 11.03 -14.46 -5.85
CA MET A 116 11.19 -15.56 -6.82
C MET A 116 10.55 -16.87 -6.33
N ASN A 117 10.69 -17.21 -5.05
CA ASN A 117 10.07 -18.42 -4.49
C ASN A 117 8.53 -18.39 -4.56
N HIS A 118 7.91 -17.21 -4.45
CA HIS A 118 6.46 -17.08 -4.58
C HIS A 118 6.02 -17.12 -6.04
N ILE A 119 6.83 -16.54 -6.94
CA ILE A 119 6.60 -16.59 -8.39
C ILE A 119 6.67 -18.04 -8.88
N LEU A 120 7.72 -18.79 -8.52
CA LEU A 120 7.88 -20.17 -8.92
C LEU A 120 6.70 -21.03 -8.45
N LYS A 121 6.30 -20.92 -7.18
CA LYS A 121 5.13 -21.62 -6.64
C LYS A 121 3.81 -21.26 -7.36
N ALA A 122 3.66 -20.02 -7.81
CA ALA A 122 2.49 -19.60 -8.56
C ALA A 122 2.47 -20.20 -9.97
N ILE A 123 3.63 -20.32 -10.62
CA ILE A 123 3.79 -20.95 -11.94
C ILE A 123 3.51 -22.46 -11.86
N ASP A 124 4.07 -23.15 -10.87
CA ASP A 124 3.85 -24.58 -10.67
C ASP A 124 2.35 -24.91 -10.54
N LYS A 125 1.61 -24.12 -9.77
CA LYS A 125 0.16 -24.27 -9.64
C LYS A 125 -0.63 -23.99 -10.92
N GLN A 126 -0.08 -23.19 -11.85
CA GLN A 126 -0.68 -23.00 -13.18
C GLN A 126 -0.51 -24.25 -14.06
N GLY A 127 0.63 -24.96 -13.91
CA GLY A 127 0.90 -26.19 -14.65
C GLY A 127 -0.02 -27.35 -14.23
N GLU A 128 -0.40 -27.45 -12.96
CA GLU A 128 -1.29 -28.49 -12.44
C GLU A 128 -2.76 -28.29 -12.86
N GLY A 129 -3.20 -27.06 -13.15
CA GLY A 129 -4.57 -26.75 -13.57
C GLY A 129 -4.88 -26.95 -15.06
N ASN A 130 -3.88 -27.28 -15.89
CA ASN A 130 -4.05 -27.48 -17.34
C ASN A 130 -4.07 -28.95 -17.76
N ASN A 131 -4.14 -29.91 -16.81
CA ASN A 131 -4.14 -31.36 -17.09
C ASN A 131 -5.49 -32.04 -16.81
N ASP A 132 -6.59 -31.30 -16.82
CA ASP A 132 -7.96 -31.84 -16.78
C ASP A 132 -8.67 -31.67 -18.14
#